data_68181ed9806b998f644811a77825aba0
#
_entry.id   68181ed9806b998f644811a77825aba0
#
_cell.length_a   1.000
_cell.length_b   1.000
_cell.length_c   1.000
_cell.angle_alpha   90.00
_cell.angle_beta   90.00
_cell.angle_gamma   90.00
#
_symmetry.space_group_name_H-M   'P 1'
#
loop_
_entity.id
_entity.type
_entity.pdbx_description
1 polymer ?
#
loop_
_entity_poly.entity_id
_entity_poly.type
_entity_poly.pdbx_seq_one_letter_code
_entity_poly.pdbx_strand_id
1 'polypeptide(L)'
;ATTFETETRFDLVFSNAAIQWIPNHEELLTRLFNLLSENGTLAIQIPLFLDMPLGKIINKRANDDRWRAQTEGVLDLFTIHDVSFYYDILSKLFNSIEMWETNYMHVLNSHGSIMEMMSSTGLKPYLERLYSESDKNDFKEEVLKETIKAYPSQMNGKVLLPFKRLFFIGYK
;
A
#
# COMPACT_ATOMS: atom_id res chain seq x y z
N ALA A 1 -9.26 -9.93 9.88
CA ALA A 1 -8.11 -10.86 9.93
C ALA A 1 -7.61 -11.05 11.37
N THR A 2 -7.53 -10.00 12.15
CA THR A 2 -6.97 -10.03 13.53
C THR A 2 -7.85 -10.77 14.54
N THR A 3 -9.13 -10.98 14.26
CA THR A 3 -10.10 -11.65 15.15
C THR A 3 -10.66 -12.95 14.58
N PHE A 4 -10.20 -13.37 13.40
CA PHE A 4 -10.68 -14.61 12.79
C PHE A 4 -10.06 -15.83 13.49
N GLU A 5 -10.89 -16.68 14.02
CA GLU A 5 -10.52 -17.94 14.67
C GLU A 5 -11.22 -19.11 14.01
N THR A 6 -10.51 -20.19 13.77
CA THR A 6 -11.04 -21.42 13.18
C THR A 6 -10.12 -22.60 13.52
N GLU A 7 -10.70 -23.78 13.66
CA GLU A 7 -9.94 -25.04 13.74
C GLU A 7 -9.54 -25.57 12.34
N THR A 8 -10.20 -25.05 11.28
CA THR A 8 -9.89 -25.43 9.90
C THR A 8 -8.49 -24.94 9.52
N ARG A 9 -7.74 -25.78 8.81
CA ARG A 9 -6.45 -25.43 8.19
C ARG A 9 -6.64 -25.33 6.70
N PHE A 10 -5.89 -24.41 6.08
CA PHE A 10 -6.02 -24.06 4.67
C PHE A 10 -4.75 -24.42 3.90
N ASP A 11 -4.90 -24.95 2.70
CA ASP A 11 -3.77 -25.21 1.82
C ASP A 11 -3.22 -23.93 1.18
N LEU A 12 -4.05 -22.88 1.16
CA LEU A 12 -3.65 -21.54 0.68
C LEU A 12 -4.27 -20.45 1.56
N VAL A 13 -3.42 -19.57 2.08
CA VAL A 13 -3.81 -18.27 2.61
C VAL A 13 -3.29 -17.19 1.68
N PHE A 14 -4.20 -16.43 1.09
CA PHE A 14 -3.89 -15.42 0.09
C PHE A 14 -4.31 -14.03 0.53
N SER A 15 -3.45 -13.04 0.32
CA SER A 15 -3.75 -11.63 0.56
C SER A 15 -3.19 -10.74 -0.55
N ASN A 16 -4.04 -9.90 -1.11
CA ASN A 16 -3.67 -8.95 -2.15
C ASN A 16 -4.09 -7.53 -1.74
N ALA A 17 -3.12 -6.65 -1.55
CA ALA A 17 -3.30 -5.24 -1.20
C ALA A 17 -4.24 -5.03 0.02
N ALA A 18 -4.09 -5.86 1.06
CA ALA A 18 -4.94 -5.81 2.25
C ALA A 18 -4.14 -5.65 3.55
N ILE A 19 -3.03 -6.35 3.73
CA ILE A 19 -2.32 -6.36 5.02
C ILE A 19 -1.70 -5.01 5.38
N GLN A 20 -1.39 -4.15 4.41
CA GLN A 20 -0.88 -2.80 4.68
C GLN A 20 -1.82 -1.93 5.55
N TRP A 21 -3.07 -2.36 5.74
CA TRP A 21 -4.05 -1.70 6.60
C TRP A 21 -4.14 -2.31 8.01
N ILE A 22 -3.34 -3.34 8.28
CA ILE A 22 -3.35 -4.08 9.53
C ILE A 22 -2.05 -3.77 10.28
N PRO A 23 -2.10 -3.33 11.53
CA PRO A 23 -0.89 -3.14 12.32
C PRO A 23 -0.26 -4.48 12.74
N ASN A 24 0.97 -4.42 13.26
CA ASN A 24 1.70 -5.54 13.84
C ASN A 24 1.83 -6.76 12.91
N HIS A 25 2.61 -6.58 11.83
CA HIS A 25 2.79 -7.63 10.83
C HIS A 25 3.50 -8.87 11.35
N GLU A 26 4.32 -8.80 12.39
CA GLU A 26 4.96 -9.98 12.98
C GLU A 26 3.90 -10.94 13.58
N GLU A 27 2.99 -10.41 14.37
CA GLU A 27 1.88 -11.18 14.92
C GLU A 27 0.93 -11.67 13.82
N LEU A 28 0.60 -10.79 12.87
CA LEU A 28 -0.28 -11.14 11.76
C LEU A 28 0.26 -12.31 10.95
N LEU A 29 1.53 -12.26 10.53
CA LEU A 29 2.16 -13.31 9.73
C LEU A 29 2.23 -14.64 10.50
N THR A 30 2.54 -14.58 11.79
CA THR A 30 2.51 -15.76 12.67
C THR A 30 1.11 -16.38 12.74
N ARG A 31 0.06 -15.57 12.86
CA ARG A 31 -1.33 -16.04 12.84
C ARG A 31 -1.71 -16.66 11.48
N LEU A 32 -1.35 -16.01 10.38
CA LEU A 32 -1.61 -16.54 9.04
C LEU A 32 -0.89 -17.86 8.79
N PHE A 33 0.35 -18.00 9.27
CA PHE A 33 1.09 -19.27 9.25
C PHE A 33 0.36 -20.37 10.02
N ASN A 34 -0.21 -20.07 11.19
CA ASN A 34 -0.95 -21.03 12.02
C ASN A 34 -2.28 -21.47 11.39
N LEU A 35 -2.80 -20.74 10.42
CA LEU A 35 -3.98 -21.15 9.64
C LEU A 35 -3.66 -22.16 8.54
N LEU A 36 -2.38 -22.35 8.19
CA LEU A 36 -1.98 -23.25 7.11
C LEU A 36 -1.98 -24.71 7.53
N SER A 37 -2.34 -25.60 6.60
CA SER A 37 -2.09 -27.04 6.67
C SER A 37 -0.59 -27.34 6.65
N GLU A 38 -0.17 -28.59 6.89
CA GLU A 38 1.26 -28.99 6.94
C GLU A 38 2.06 -28.66 5.66
N ASN A 39 1.41 -28.71 4.51
CA ASN A 39 2.00 -28.33 3.20
C ASN A 39 1.35 -27.07 2.63
N GLY A 40 0.81 -26.23 3.49
CA GLY A 40 0.09 -25.04 3.08
C GLY A 40 1.02 -23.91 2.61
N THR A 41 0.46 -23.01 1.84
CA THR A 41 1.17 -21.89 1.23
C THR A 41 0.57 -20.57 1.67
N LEU A 42 1.41 -19.63 2.09
CA LEU A 42 1.06 -18.23 2.29
C LEU A 42 1.49 -17.43 1.06
N ALA A 43 0.57 -16.71 0.41
CA ALA A 43 0.88 -15.84 -0.71
C ALA A 43 0.37 -14.42 -0.47
N ILE A 44 1.27 -13.46 -0.43
CA ILE A 44 0.94 -12.06 -0.09
C ILE A 44 1.52 -11.11 -1.12
N GLN A 45 0.71 -10.09 -1.43
CA GLN A 45 1.12 -8.91 -2.18
C GLN A 45 0.83 -7.65 -1.38
N ILE A 46 1.81 -6.73 -1.35
CA ILE A 46 1.72 -5.43 -0.68
C ILE A 46 2.10 -4.33 -1.66
N PRO A 47 1.28 -3.28 -1.83
CA PRO A 47 1.70 -2.09 -2.56
C PRO A 47 2.73 -1.30 -1.72
N LEU A 48 3.89 -1.01 -2.29
CA LEU A 48 4.92 -0.17 -1.66
C LEU A 48 4.63 1.32 -1.95
N PHE A 49 3.42 1.73 -1.63
CA PHE A 49 2.89 3.05 -1.97
C PHE A 49 3.71 4.19 -1.37
N LEU A 50 4.16 4.06 -0.13
CA LEU A 50 4.89 5.12 0.58
C LEU A 50 6.28 5.41 -0.03
N ASP A 51 6.88 4.43 -0.72
CA ASP A 51 8.16 4.58 -1.40
C ASP A 51 8.03 5.28 -2.76
N MET A 52 6.83 5.28 -3.34
CA MET A 52 6.57 5.89 -4.64
C MET A 52 6.63 7.42 -4.56
N PRO A 53 7.04 8.12 -5.65
CA PRO A 53 7.01 9.58 -5.68
C PRO A 53 5.65 10.15 -5.30
N LEU A 54 4.56 9.53 -5.74
CA LEU A 54 3.20 9.95 -5.40
C LEU A 54 2.89 9.82 -3.90
N GLY A 55 3.27 8.72 -3.26
CA GLY A 55 3.12 8.54 -1.81
C GLY A 55 3.90 9.59 -1.02
N LYS A 56 5.13 9.88 -1.45
CA LYS A 56 5.96 10.94 -0.86
C LYS A 56 5.37 12.34 -1.04
N ILE A 57 4.80 12.62 -2.21
CA ILE A 57 4.10 13.89 -2.50
C ILE A 57 2.90 14.05 -1.56
N ILE A 58 2.05 13.03 -1.45
CA ILE A 58 0.86 13.07 -0.58
C ILE A 58 1.28 13.27 0.87
N ASN A 59 2.24 12.48 1.36
CA ASN A 59 2.72 12.58 2.73
C ASN A 59 3.35 13.95 3.02
N LYS A 60 4.17 14.47 2.11
CA LYS A 60 4.75 15.82 2.24
C LYS A 60 3.64 16.86 2.33
N ARG A 61 2.64 16.81 1.44
CA ARG A 61 1.53 17.76 1.44
C ARG A 61 0.69 17.67 2.70
N ALA A 62 0.40 16.47 3.16
CA ALA A 62 -0.34 16.23 4.40
C ALA A 62 0.33 16.81 5.64
N ASN A 63 1.67 16.94 5.64
CA ASN A 63 2.45 17.50 6.72
C ASN A 63 2.70 19.01 6.60
N ASP A 64 2.20 19.68 5.56
CA ASP A 64 2.26 21.14 5.46
C ASP A 64 1.38 21.81 6.52
N ASP A 65 1.75 23.03 6.93
CA ASP A 65 1.08 23.77 8.00
C ASP A 65 -0.45 23.91 7.79
N ARG A 66 -0.89 23.99 6.54
CA ARG A 66 -2.31 24.08 6.18
C ARG A 66 -3.09 22.80 6.51
N TRP A 67 -2.47 21.63 6.33
CA TRP A 67 -3.17 20.34 6.32
C TRP A 67 -2.87 19.48 7.54
N ARG A 68 -1.69 19.66 8.15
CA ARG A 68 -1.18 18.80 9.21
C ARG A 68 -2.16 18.56 10.35
N ALA A 69 -2.85 19.61 10.81
CA ALA A 69 -3.80 19.48 11.91
C ALA A 69 -5.00 18.57 11.58
N GLN A 70 -5.38 18.47 10.29
CA GLN A 70 -6.50 17.63 9.86
C GLN A 70 -6.06 16.20 9.50
N THR A 71 -4.83 16.04 9.01
CA THR A 71 -4.31 14.76 8.48
C THR A 71 -3.40 14.03 9.45
N GLU A 72 -3.25 14.53 10.66
CA GLU A 72 -2.45 13.89 11.72
C GLU A 72 -2.88 12.44 11.95
N GLY A 73 -1.92 11.52 12.05
CA GLY A 73 -2.15 10.09 12.27
C GLY A 73 -2.64 9.31 11.04
N VAL A 74 -2.87 9.95 9.89
CA VAL A 74 -3.27 9.21 8.67
C VAL A 74 -2.17 8.28 8.20
N LEU A 75 -0.91 8.69 8.30
CA LEU A 75 0.23 7.85 7.89
C LEU A 75 0.30 6.56 8.71
N ASP A 76 -0.09 6.61 9.98
CA ASP A 76 -0.08 5.47 10.90
C ASP A 76 -1.12 4.38 10.53
N LEU A 77 -2.05 4.71 9.62
CA LEU A 77 -2.99 3.72 9.07
C LEU A 77 -2.31 2.77 8.08
N PHE A 78 -1.12 3.10 7.61
CA PHE A 78 -0.37 2.27 6.68
C PHE A 78 0.76 1.57 7.42
N THR A 79 0.71 0.24 7.47
CA THR A 79 1.79 -0.59 7.98
C THR A 79 2.51 -1.23 6.79
N ILE A 80 3.65 -0.67 6.43
CA ILE A 80 4.50 -1.16 5.34
C ILE A 80 5.93 -1.16 5.85
N HIS A 81 6.58 -2.32 5.83
CA HIS A 81 7.97 -2.49 6.22
C HIS A 81 8.85 -2.77 5.00
N ASP A 82 10.15 -2.72 5.18
CA ASP A 82 11.12 -3.11 4.16
C ASP A 82 11.13 -4.63 3.92
N VAL A 83 11.81 -5.04 2.86
CA VAL A 83 11.90 -6.45 2.46
C VAL A 83 12.59 -7.29 3.53
N SER A 84 13.62 -6.73 4.20
CA SER A 84 14.38 -7.44 5.25
C SER A 84 13.51 -7.79 6.44
N PHE A 85 12.62 -6.88 6.87
CA PHE A 85 11.67 -7.14 7.94
C PHE A 85 10.80 -8.36 7.64
N TYR A 86 10.23 -8.42 6.43
CA TYR A 86 9.39 -9.57 6.05
C TYR A 86 10.19 -10.84 5.94
N TYR A 87 11.39 -10.78 5.33
CA TYR A 87 12.27 -11.94 5.22
C TYR A 87 12.64 -12.52 6.58
N ASP A 88 12.99 -11.67 7.54
CA ASP A 88 13.39 -12.10 8.89
C ASP A 88 12.28 -12.83 9.66
N ILE A 89 11.02 -12.45 9.43
CA ILE A 89 9.87 -13.15 10.02
C ILE A 89 9.60 -14.45 9.29
N LEU A 90 9.52 -14.38 7.96
CA LEU A 90 9.16 -15.53 7.13
C LEU A 90 10.19 -16.66 7.25
N SER A 91 11.48 -16.33 7.33
CA SER A 91 12.56 -17.31 7.45
C SER A 91 12.54 -18.11 8.77
N LYS A 92 11.85 -17.60 9.79
CA LYS A 92 11.62 -18.33 11.05
C LYS A 92 10.39 -19.26 10.99
N LEU A 93 9.46 -18.97 10.08
CA LEU A 93 8.17 -19.65 10.02
C LEU A 93 8.11 -20.72 8.92
N PHE A 94 8.74 -20.47 7.76
CA PHE A 94 8.56 -21.27 6.55
C PHE A 94 9.83 -22.02 6.16
N ASN A 95 9.64 -23.20 5.57
CA ASN A 95 10.72 -24.05 5.07
C ASN A 95 11.37 -23.48 3.81
N SER A 96 10.58 -22.81 2.97
CA SER A 96 11.02 -22.15 1.73
C SER A 96 10.25 -20.86 1.51
N ILE A 97 10.93 -19.87 0.93
CA ILE A 97 10.41 -18.52 0.72
C ILE A 97 10.81 -18.06 -0.67
N GLU A 98 9.85 -17.48 -1.38
CA GLU A 98 10.10 -16.69 -2.58
C GLU A 98 9.68 -15.26 -2.35
N MET A 99 10.53 -14.30 -2.75
CA MET A 99 10.24 -12.87 -2.63
C MET A 99 10.68 -12.14 -3.88
N TRP A 100 9.86 -11.22 -4.36
CA TRP A 100 10.22 -10.36 -5.48
C TRP A 100 9.45 -9.04 -5.45
N GLU A 101 9.97 -8.05 -6.15
CA GLU A 101 9.30 -6.79 -6.40
C GLU A 101 8.92 -6.67 -7.88
N THR A 102 7.75 -6.11 -8.12
CA THR A 102 7.29 -5.77 -9.47
C THR A 102 6.94 -4.30 -9.53
N ASN A 103 7.39 -3.63 -10.58
CA ASN A 103 7.00 -2.26 -10.86
C ASN A 103 6.05 -2.24 -12.05
N TYR A 104 4.75 -2.19 -11.79
CA TYR A 104 3.73 -2.10 -12.84
C TYR A 104 3.71 -0.70 -13.44
N MET A 105 3.72 -0.58 -14.76
CA MET A 105 3.56 0.68 -15.46
C MET A 105 2.09 0.86 -15.86
N HIS A 106 1.32 1.59 -15.06
CA HIS A 106 -0.02 1.99 -15.45
C HIS A 106 0.06 3.11 -16.50
N VAL A 107 -0.58 2.88 -17.64
CA VAL A 107 -0.69 3.87 -18.73
C VAL A 107 -2.02 4.59 -18.56
N LEU A 108 -1.98 5.83 -18.12
CA LEU A 108 -3.16 6.63 -17.79
C LEU A 108 -3.39 7.74 -18.84
N ASN A 109 -4.63 8.16 -18.97
CA ASN A 109 -5.00 9.18 -19.97
C ASN A 109 -4.53 10.58 -19.59
N SER A 110 -4.42 10.85 -18.28
CA SER A 110 -4.04 12.17 -17.78
C SER A 110 -3.57 12.07 -16.32
N HIS A 111 -3.00 13.15 -15.80
CA HIS A 111 -2.71 13.28 -14.36
C HIS A 111 -4.00 13.28 -13.51
N GLY A 112 -5.12 13.79 -14.06
CA GLY A 112 -6.42 13.69 -13.41
C GLY A 112 -6.83 12.23 -13.15
N SER A 113 -6.55 11.33 -14.09
CA SER A 113 -6.83 9.90 -13.92
C SER A 113 -6.00 9.26 -12.78
N ILE A 114 -4.79 9.80 -12.48
CA ILE A 114 -4.04 9.41 -11.28
C ILE A 114 -4.82 9.81 -10.02
N MET A 115 -5.31 11.04 -9.97
CA MET A 115 -6.07 11.54 -8.82
C MET A 115 -7.36 10.77 -8.60
N GLU A 116 -8.09 10.43 -9.67
CA GLU A 116 -9.30 9.59 -9.59
C GLU A 116 -9.00 8.22 -8.99
N MET A 117 -7.98 7.53 -9.51
CA MET A 117 -7.54 6.23 -9.00
C MET A 117 -7.13 6.30 -7.54
N MET A 118 -6.36 7.33 -7.16
CA MET A 118 -5.84 7.46 -5.81
C MET A 118 -6.90 7.93 -4.80
N SER A 119 -7.92 8.65 -5.23
CA SER A 119 -9.01 9.12 -4.36
C SER A 119 -9.83 7.98 -3.73
N SER A 120 -9.83 6.81 -4.37
CA SER A 120 -10.49 5.60 -3.83
C SER A 120 -9.55 4.69 -3.05
N THR A 121 -8.23 4.97 -3.02
CA THR A 121 -7.21 4.12 -2.41
C THR A 121 -6.27 4.92 -1.50
N GLY A 122 -5.03 5.16 -1.90
CA GLY A 122 -3.99 5.76 -1.06
C GLY A 122 -4.26 7.21 -0.62
N LEU A 123 -5.05 7.98 -1.37
CA LEU A 123 -5.44 9.34 -1.00
C LEU A 123 -6.70 9.37 -0.11
N LYS A 124 -7.54 8.32 -0.18
CA LYS A 124 -8.83 8.26 0.52
C LYS A 124 -8.72 8.57 2.01
N PRO A 125 -7.81 7.97 2.81
CA PRO A 125 -7.73 8.23 4.24
C PRO A 125 -7.45 9.71 4.58
N TYR A 126 -6.66 10.39 3.74
CA TYR A 126 -6.40 11.82 3.90
C TYR A 126 -7.66 12.64 3.62
N LEU A 127 -8.35 12.35 2.50
CA LEU A 127 -9.58 13.08 2.13
C LEU A 127 -10.69 12.91 3.16
N GLU A 128 -10.80 11.75 3.81
CA GLU A 128 -11.81 11.50 4.85
C GLU A 128 -11.56 12.29 6.14
N ARG A 129 -10.34 12.78 6.36
CA ARG A 129 -10.00 13.62 7.52
C ARG A 129 -10.26 15.11 7.29
N LEU A 130 -10.32 15.55 6.03
CA LEU A 130 -10.51 16.96 5.70
C LEU A 130 -11.93 17.43 6.00
N TYR A 131 -12.05 18.64 6.57
CA TYR A 131 -13.29 19.13 7.17
C TYR A 131 -14.37 19.50 6.15
N SER A 132 -13.99 19.92 4.95
CA SER A 132 -14.93 20.38 3.93
C SER A 132 -14.62 19.84 2.54
N GLU A 133 -15.61 19.85 1.65
CA GLU A 133 -15.40 19.52 0.24
C GLU A 133 -14.46 20.51 -0.46
N SER A 134 -14.42 21.77 -0.02
CA SER A 134 -13.46 22.76 -0.49
C SER A 134 -12.03 22.33 -0.12
N ASP A 135 -11.79 21.93 1.15
CA ASP A 135 -10.48 21.45 1.58
C ASP A 135 -10.05 20.20 0.80
N LYS A 136 -10.96 19.27 0.56
CA LYS A 136 -10.67 18.07 -0.24
C LYS A 136 -10.26 18.41 -1.67
N ASN A 137 -10.92 19.37 -2.29
CA ASN A 137 -10.60 19.82 -3.64
C ASN A 137 -9.26 20.55 -3.68
N ASP A 138 -9.03 21.48 -2.74
CA ASP A 138 -7.77 22.20 -2.62
C ASP A 138 -6.59 21.24 -2.40
N PHE A 139 -6.75 20.28 -1.48
CA PHE A 139 -5.73 19.26 -1.21
C PHE A 139 -5.42 18.43 -2.47
N LYS A 140 -6.45 17.97 -3.17
CA LYS A 140 -6.28 17.23 -4.44
C LYS A 140 -5.57 18.06 -5.50
N GLU A 141 -5.91 19.34 -5.65
CA GLU A 141 -5.23 20.24 -6.59
C GLU A 141 -3.77 20.45 -6.25
N GLU A 142 -3.45 20.62 -4.98
CA GLU A 142 -2.06 20.79 -4.52
C GLU A 142 -1.24 19.52 -4.76
N VAL A 143 -1.79 18.34 -4.48
CA VAL A 143 -1.17 17.04 -4.80
C VAL A 143 -1.01 16.89 -6.31
N LEU A 144 -2.02 17.24 -7.10
CA LEU A 144 -1.99 17.16 -8.56
C LEU A 144 -0.86 18.03 -9.15
N LYS A 145 -0.67 19.25 -8.67
CA LYS A 145 0.39 20.16 -9.12
C LYS A 145 1.79 19.54 -9.00
N GLU A 146 2.06 18.88 -7.87
CA GLU A 146 3.34 18.19 -7.66
C GLU A 146 3.42 16.86 -8.46
N THR A 147 2.28 16.17 -8.62
CA THR A 147 2.20 14.94 -9.43
C THR A 147 2.53 15.21 -10.89
N ILE A 148 2.07 16.34 -11.47
CA ILE A 148 2.40 16.75 -12.85
C ILE A 148 3.92 16.88 -13.03
N LYS A 149 4.63 17.41 -12.02
CA LYS A 149 6.09 17.57 -12.09
C LYS A 149 6.82 16.23 -11.98
N ALA A 150 6.31 15.32 -11.14
CA ALA A 150 6.93 14.02 -10.88
C ALA A 150 6.70 12.99 -12.00
N TYR A 151 5.61 13.12 -12.74
CA TYR A 151 5.20 12.19 -13.80
C TYR A 151 4.93 12.94 -15.11
N PRO A 152 5.95 13.23 -15.93
CA PRO A 152 5.77 13.99 -17.15
C PRO A 152 4.91 13.23 -18.16
N SER A 153 4.14 13.98 -18.95
CA SER A 153 3.37 13.41 -20.07
C SER A 153 4.31 12.86 -21.14
N GLN A 154 3.93 11.73 -21.70
CA GLN A 154 4.61 11.11 -22.83
C GLN A 154 4.25 11.83 -24.16
N MET A 155 4.98 11.54 -25.23
CA MET A 155 4.76 12.17 -26.55
C MET A 155 3.33 11.99 -27.08
N ASN A 156 2.65 10.91 -26.69
CA ASN A 156 1.26 10.62 -27.06
C ASN A 156 0.22 11.19 -26.06
N GLY A 157 0.65 12.06 -25.14
CA GLY A 157 -0.20 12.68 -24.14
C GLY A 157 -0.57 11.79 -22.93
N LYS A 158 -0.16 10.51 -22.93
CA LYS A 158 -0.38 9.62 -21.79
C LYS A 158 0.58 9.91 -20.64
N VAL A 159 0.24 9.41 -19.45
CA VAL A 159 1.07 9.49 -18.25
C VAL A 159 1.39 8.08 -17.79
N LEU A 160 2.66 7.82 -17.50
CA LEU A 160 3.10 6.56 -16.92
C LEU A 160 3.16 6.70 -15.40
N LEU A 161 2.42 5.85 -14.70
CA LEU A 161 2.47 5.74 -13.25
C LEU A 161 3.11 4.40 -12.88
N PRO A 162 4.40 4.39 -12.48
CA PRO A 162 5.03 3.21 -11.92
C PRO A 162 4.39 2.89 -10.58
N PHE A 163 3.93 1.66 -10.41
CA PHE A 163 3.31 1.20 -9.18
C PHE A 163 4.07 -0.01 -8.63
N LYS A 164 4.90 0.25 -7.63
CA LYS A 164 5.76 -0.76 -7.02
C LYS A 164 4.98 -1.64 -6.05
N ARG A 165 5.19 -2.96 -6.14
CA ARG A 165 4.59 -3.96 -5.27
C ARG A 165 5.62 -4.98 -4.82
N LEU A 166 5.55 -5.37 -3.55
CA LEU A 166 6.27 -6.49 -2.99
C LEU A 166 5.37 -7.72 -3.00
N PHE A 167 5.93 -8.84 -3.40
CA PHE A 167 5.31 -10.15 -3.35
C PHE A 167 6.17 -11.08 -2.51
N PHE A 168 5.54 -11.94 -1.74
CA PHE A 168 6.21 -13.05 -1.10
C PHE A 168 5.31 -14.27 -0.98
N ILE A 169 5.93 -15.44 -1.07
CA ILE A 169 5.32 -16.75 -0.88
C ILE A 169 6.13 -17.48 0.16
N GLY A 170 5.45 -18.05 1.15
CA GLY A 170 6.04 -18.94 2.15
C GLY A 170 5.42 -20.33 2.04
N TYR A 171 6.26 -21.36 1.96
CA TYR A 171 5.87 -22.77 1.93
C TYR A 171 6.14 -23.40 3.29
N LYS A 172 5.09 -23.89 3.94
CA LYS A 172 5.14 -24.52 5.27
C LYS A 172 5.71 -25.92 5.23
#